data_f50e7000c12912c9850726ceff7b9b52
#
_entry.id   f50e7000c12912c9850726ceff7b9b52
#
_cell.length_a   1.000
_cell.length_b   1.000
_cell.length_c   1.000
_cell.angle_alpha   90.00
_cell.angle_beta   90.00
_cell.angle_gamma   90.00
#
_symmetry.space_group_name_H-M   'P 1'
#
loop_
_entity.id
_entity.type
_entity.pdbx_description
1 polymer ?
#
loop_
_entity_poly.entity_id
_entity_poly.type
_entity_poly.pdbx_seq_one_letter_code
_entity_poly.pdbx_strand_id
1 'polypeptide(L)'
;MKVLIIMSLLSLLPAFAQDKLPTAQHVNVGEYVGKWYAISALPQFFTRKCVAQTAEYQVRNANSITVLNTCIKNNGSETTIEGQAVVANPETNAELIVTFNNFWTKLFRVKGDYNIIKLDESYAHVLVGSNNRKSLWILSRTPYMDESTKKAYLDYAKKLNFDISKMVDSKF
;
A
#
# COMPACT_ATOMS: atom_id res chain seq x y z
N MET A 1 26.64 58.98 5.52
CA MET A 1 25.72 57.96 5.01
C MET A 1 26.20 56.59 5.50
N LYS A 2 25.51 55.96 6.49
CA LYS A 2 25.84 54.63 6.99
C LYS A 2 24.95 53.64 6.26
N VAL A 3 25.53 52.77 5.44
CA VAL A 3 24.82 51.71 4.75
C VAL A 3 24.67 50.54 5.73
N LEU A 4 23.44 50.22 6.09
CA LEU A 4 23.09 49.06 6.93
C LEU A 4 22.94 47.84 6.01
N ILE A 5 23.89 46.92 6.06
CA ILE A 5 23.79 45.62 5.36
C ILE A 5 22.98 44.69 6.25
N ILE A 6 21.72 44.45 5.86
CA ILE A 6 20.87 43.43 6.49
C ILE A 6 21.27 42.07 5.91
N MET A 7 22.02 41.28 6.68
CA MET A 7 22.33 39.90 6.37
C MET A 7 21.08 39.04 6.69
N SER A 8 20.32 38.66 5.64
CA SER A 8 19.23 37.73 5.76
C SER A 8 19.77 36.32 6.05
N LEU A 9 19.61 35.87 7.29
CA LEU A 9 19.88 34.48 7.67
C LEU A 9 18.78 33.59 7.06
N LEU A 10 19.06 32.97 5.92
CA LEU A 10 18.20 31.94 5.34
C LEU A 10 18.35 30.66 6.18
N SER A 11 17.43 30.41 7.10
CA SER A 11 17.40 29.19 7.89
C SER A 11 17.07 28.00 6.98
N LEU A 12 18.09 27.24 6.63
CA LEU A 12 17.96 25.92 5.99
C LEU A 12 17.29 24.97 7.02
N LEU A 13 15.98 24.80 6.92
CA LEU A 13 15.30 23.74 7.63
C LEU A 13 15.79 22.40 7.04
N PRO A 14 16.24 21.44 7.88
CA PRO A 14 16.60 20.13 7.38
C PRO A 14 15.36 19.48 6.78
N ALA A 15 15.42 19.12 5.50
CA ALA A 15 14.44 18.24 4.88
C ALA A 15 14.58 16.88 5.57
N PHE A 16 13.63 16.52 6.45
CA PHE A 16 13.56 15.18 6.98
C PHE A 16 13.27 14.24 5.81
N ALA A 17 14.30 13.55 5.34
CA ALA A 17 14.12 12.42 4.45
C ALA A 17 13.25 11.40 5.19
N GLN A 18 12.09 11.08 4.61
CA GLN A 18 11.19 10.11 5.22
C GLN A 18 11.87 8.74 5.15
N ASP A 19 12.12 8.12 6.30
CA ASP A 19 12.79 6.83 6.37
C ASP A 19 12.07 5.78 5.55
N LYS A 20 12.86 4.97 4.80
CA LYS A 20 12.35 3.84 4.04
C LYS A 20 11.59 2.90 4.99
N LEU A 21 10.45 2.38 4.53
CA LEU A 21 9.69 1.40 5.31
C LEU A 21 10.50 0.11 5.49
N PRO A 22 10.48 -0.49 6.68
CA PRO A 22 10.91 -1.87 6.84
C PRO A 22 9.97 -2.77 6.05
N THR A 23 10.52 -3.82 5.43
CA THR A 23 9.76 -4.80 4.65
C THR A 23 9.98 -6.20 5.20
N ALA A 24 9.14 -7.15 4.80
CA ALA A 24 9.35 -8.57 5.08
C ALA A 24 10.73 -9.00 4.56
N GLN A 25 11.40 -9.89 5.29
CA GLN A 25 12.78 -10.33 4.96
C GLN A 25 12.84 -11.04 3.61
N HIS A 26 11.83 -11.87 3.32
CA HIS A 26 11.68 -12.57 2.06
C HIS A 26 10.21 -12.89 1.80
N VAL A 27 9.78 -12.77 0.54
CA VAL A 27 8.43 -13.12 0.09
C VAL A 27 8.52 -14.18 -1.02
N ASN A 28 7.95 -15.36 -0.77
CA ASN A 28 7.72 -16.34 -1.80
C ASN A 28 6.54 -15.88 -2.66
N VAL A 29 6.80 -15.41 -3.87
CA VAL A 29 5.78 -14.89 -4.77
C VAL A 29 4.71 -15.94 -5.10
N GLY A 30 5.08 -17.22 -5.19
CA GLY A 30 4.14 -18.31 -5.45
C GLY A 30 3.10 -18.51 -4.35
N GLU A 31 3.46 -18.27 -3.09
CA GLU A 31 2.54 -18.31 -1.95
C GLU A 31 1.76 -17.00 -1.78
N TYR A 32 2.38 -15.87 -2.20
CA TYR A 32 1.77 -14.55 -2.06
C TYR A 32 0.63 -14.29 -3.07
N VAL A 33 0.68 -14.85 -4.29
CA VAL A 33 -0.36 -14.69 -5.31
C VAL A 33 -1.70 -15.29 -4.89
N GLY A 34 -2.75 -15.05 -5.68
CA GLY A 34 -4.13 -15.40 -5.37
C GLY A 34 -4.91 -14.24 -4.79
N LYS A 35 -6.06 -14.53 -4.17
CA LYS A 35 -7.02 -13.52 -3.69
C LYS A 35 -6.72 -13.07 -2.27
N TRP A 36 -6.84 -11.75 -2.08
CA TRP A 36 -6.74 -11.05 -0.81
C TRP A 36 -7.97 -10.15 -0.59
N TYR A 37 -8.45 -10.09 0.63
CA TYR A 37 -9.52 -9.22 1.09
C TYR A 37 -8.93 -8.07 1.89
N ALA A 38 -9.21 -6.83 1.53
CA ALA A 38 -8.78 -5.67 2.31
C ALA A 38 -9.68 -5.53 3.53
N ILE A 39 -9.19 -5.94 4.70
CA ILE A 39 -9.94 -5.87 5.97
C ILE A 39 -10.07 -4.42 6.41
N SER A 40 -8.99 -3.65 6.31
CA SER A 40 -8.96 -2.22 6.63
C SER A 40 -7.97 -1.51 5.73
N ALA A 41 -8.26 -0.26 5.35
CA ALA A 41 -7.40 0.51 4.46
C ALA A 41 -7.45 2.01 4.75
N LEU A 42 -6.36 2.73 4.46
CA LEU A 42 -6.40 4.18 4.34
C LEU A 42 -7.19 4.55 3.07
N PRO A 43 -8.15 5.49 3.16
CA PRO A 43 -8.97 5.90 2.02
C PRO A 43 -8.09 6.48 0.91
N GLN A 44 -8.28 5.97 -0.30
CA GLN A 44 -7.68 6.54 -1.51
C GLN A 44 -8.76 7.29 -2.31
N PHE A 45 -8.37 8.27 -3.10
CA PHE A 45 -9.30 9.04 -3.92
C PHE A 45 -10.22 8.14 -4.76
N PHE A 46 -9.65 7.09 -5.35
CA PHE A 46 -10.36 6.16 -6.24
C PHE A 46 -11.16 5.07 -5.51
N THR A 47 -10.98 4.90 -4.19
CA THR A 47 -11.71 3.91 -3.39
C THR A 47 -12.83 4.49 -2.52
N ARG A 48 -13.10 5.80 -2.61
CA ARG A 48 -14.08 6.49 -1.74
C ARG A 48 -15.51 5.95 -1.82
N LYS A 49 -15.86 5.29 -2.93
CA LYS A 49 -17.19 4.69 -3.14
C LYS A 49 -17.22 3.19 -2.82
N CYS A 50 -16.08 2.61 -2.44
CA CYS A 50 -15.99 1.20 -2.11
C CYS A 50 -16.35 0.98 -0.64
N VAL A 51 -17.24 0.05 -0.38
CA VAL A 51 -17.52 -0.45 0.97
C VAL A 51 -16.65 -1.65 1.31
N ALA A 52 -16.16 -2.36 0.28
CA ALA A 52 -15.17 -3.42 0.43
C ALA A 52 -14.25 -3.47 -0.81
N GLN A 53 -13.08 -4.03 -0.66
CA GLN A 53 -12.08 -4.13 -1.73
C GLN A 53 -11.40 -5.50 -1.69
N THR A 54 -11.14 -6.06 -2.87
CA THR A 54 -10.28 -7.24 -3.00
C THR A 54 -9.15 -6.98 -3.99
N ALA A 55 -8.05 -7.70 -3.82
CA ALA A 55 -6.95 -7.74 -4.78
C ALA A 55 -6.70 -9.20 -5.17
N GLU A 56 -6.53 -9.46 -6.44
CA GLU A 56 -6.14 -10.77 -6.94
C GLU A 56 -4.83 -10.65 -7.73
N TYR A 57 -3.88 -11.48 -7.36
CA TYR A 57 -2.54 -11.49 -7.93
C TYR A 57 -2.28 -12.80 -8.64
N GLN A 58 -1.63 -12.73 -9.81
CA GLN A 58 -1.21 -13.92 -10.57
C GLN A 58 0.21 -13.73 -11.08
N VAL A 59 1.02 -14.78 -11.07
CA VAL A 59 2.37 -14.74 -11.63
C VAL A 59 2.27 -14.46 -13.12
N ARG A 60 2.97 -13.44 -13.58
CA ARG A 60 3.09 -13.11 -15.00
C ARG A 60 4.41 -13.63 -15.58
N ASN A 61 5.49 -13.39 -14.87
CA ASN A 61 6.84 -13.90 -15.16
C ASN A 61 7.70 -13.86 -13.87
N ALA A 62 8.97 -14.20 -13.96
CA ALA A 62 9.89 -14.28 -12.83
C ALA A 62 9.94 -13.01 -11.95
N ASN A 63 9.71 -11.81 -12.53
CA ASN A 63 9.88 -10.52 -11.86
C ASN A 63 8.59 -9.69 -11.80
N SER A 64 7.45 -10.22 -12.21
CA SER A 64 6.20 -9.46 -12.22
C SER A 64 4.96 -10.32 -12.00
N ILE A 65 3.96 -9.70 -11.39
CA ILE A 65 2.63 -10.24 -11.15
C ILE A 65 1.58 -9.33 -11.82
N THR A 66 0.51 -9.92 -12.31
CA THR A 66 -0.69 -9.16 -12.67
C THR A 66 -1.49 -8.85 -11.41
N VAL A 67 -2.18 -7.72 -11.43
CA VAL A 67 -2.98 -7.21 -10.33
C VAL A 67 -4.38 -6.94 -10.84
N LEU A 68 -5.39 -7.54 -10.21
CA LEU A 68 -6.80 -7.21 -10.41
C LEU A 68 -7.37 -6.70 -9.09
N ASN A 69 -7.63 -5.41 -9.00
CA ASN A 69 -8.29 -4.83 -7.84
C ASN A 69 -9.79 -4.69 -8.11
N THR A 70 -10.62 -5.12 -7.17
CA THR A 70 -12.07 -4.98 -7.23
C THR A 70 -12.56 -4.06 -6.12
N CYS A 71 -13.38 -3.09 -6.49
CA CYS A 71 -14.11 -2.21 -5.60
C CYS A 71 -15.57 -2.65 -5.56
N ILE A 72 -16.06 -3.04 -4.40
CA ILE A 72 -17.46 -3.41 -4.13
C ILE A 72 -18.15 -2.17 -3.57
N LYS A 73 -19.24 -1.74 -4.20
CA LYS A 73 -20.02 -0.56 -3.79
C LYS A 73 -21.18 -0.96 -2.88
N ASN A 74 -21.75 0.02 -2.19
CA ASN A 74 -22.85 -0.21 -1.23
C ASN A 74 -24.10 -0.85 -1.84
N ASN A 75 -24.33 -0.70 -3.15
CA ASN A 75 -25.42 -1.35 -3.89
C ASN A 75 -25.05 -2.75 -4.43
N GLY A 76 -23.94 -3.30 -4.01
CA GLY A 76 -23.43 -4.60 -4.47
C GLY A 76 -22.76 -4.59 -5.85
N SER A 77 -22.78 -3.45 -6.58
CA SER A 77 -22.08 -3.40 -7.87
C SER A 77 -20.58 -3.37 -7.70
N GLU A 78 -19.87 -4.00 -8.64
CA GLU A 78 -18.42 -4.08 -8.64
C GLU A 78 -17.80 -3.26 -9.77
N THR A 79 -16.63 -2.73 -9.53
CA THR A 79 -15.76 -2.16 -10.56
C THR A 79 -14.35 -2.67 -10.37
N THR A 80 -13.70 -3.03 -11.47
CA THR A 80 -12.36 -3.59 -11.46
C THR A 80 -11.35 -2.66 -12.12
N ILE A 81 -10.10 -2.78 -11.70
CA ILE A 81 -8.96 -2.17 -12.38
C ILE A 81 -7.83 -3.18 -12.45
N GLU A 82 -7.30 -3.36 -13.66
CA GLU A 82 -6.15 -4.21 -13.90
C GLU A 82 -4.86 -3.41 -13.84
N GLY A 83 -3.81 -4.08 -13.39
CA GLY A 83 -2.47 -3.52 -13.31
C GLY A 83 -1.40 -4.59 -13.36
N GLN A 84 -0.19 -4.12 -13.16
CA GLN A 84 1.00 -4.94 -13.06
C GLN A 84 1.83 -4.44 -11.88
N ALA A 85 2.36 -5.36 -11.09
CA ALA A 85 3.39 -5.08 -10.10
C ALA A 85 4.70 -5.73 -10.53
N VAL A 86 5.78 -4.95 -10.54
CA VAL A 86 7.13 -5.39 -10.87
C VAL A 86 7.96 -5.40 -9.58
N VAL A 87 8.67 -6.48 -9.34
CA VAL A 87 9.59 -6.60 -8.19
C VAL A 87 10.70 -5.56 -8.34
N ALA A 88 10.80 -4.65 -7.38
CA ALA A 88 11.82 -3.62 -7.33
C ALA A 88 13.05 -4.06 -6.52
N ASN A 89 12.86 -4.98 -5.57
CA ASN A 89 13.94 -5.58 -4.79
C ASN A 89 13.87 -7.11 -4.88
N PRO A 90 14.66 -7.73 -5.77
CA PRO A 90 14.63 -9.18 -5.99
C PRO A 90 15.28 -9.99 -4.85
N GLU A 91 16.03 -9.37 -3.92
CA GLU A 91 16.60 -10.06 -2.77
C GLU A 91 15.52 -10.47 -1.77
N THR A 92 14.50 -9.62 -1.60
CA THR A 92 13.41 -9.86 -0.66
C THR A 92 12.08 -10.17 -1.31
N ASN A 93 11.85 -9.74 -2.57
CA ASN A 93 10.56 -9.71 -3.27
C ASN A 93 9.46 -8.92 -2.53
N ALA A 94 9.83 -8.14 -1.50
CA ALA A 94 8.88 -7.43 -0.65
C ALA A 94 8.60 -5.99 -1.09
N GLU A 95 9.35 -5.50 -2.07
CA GLU A 95 9.20 -4.15 -2.61
C GLU A 95 8.81 -4.25 -4.10
N LEU A 96 7.65 -3.72 -4.43
CA LEU A 96 7.13 -3.75 -5.81
C LEU A 96 6.72 -2.34 -6.26
N ILE A 97 6.74 -2.14 -7.56
CA ILE A 97 6.19 -0.94 -8.21
C ILE A 97 4.94 -1.36 -8.96
N VAL A 98 3.80 -0.79 -8.57
CA VAL A 98 2.50 -1.05 -9.19
C VAL A 98 2.18 0.02 -10.23
N THR A 99 1.70 -0.42 -11.39
CA THR A 99 1.14 0.44 -12.44
C THR A 99 -0.21 -0.11 -12.87
N PHE A 100 -1.19 0.78 -13.10
CA PHE A 100 -2.53 0.39 -13.53
C PHE A 100 -2.77 0.67 -15.01
N ASN A 101 -3.61 -0.17 -15.64
CA ASN A 101 -3.89 -0.15 -17.08
C ASN A 101 -5.06 0.77 -17.46
N ASN A 102 -5.19 1.96 -16.85
CA ASN A 102 -6.16 2.93 -17.33
C ASN A 102 -5.48 4.07 -18.13
N PHE A 103 -6.27 4.77 -18.94
CA PHE A 103 -5.79 5.85 -19.80
C PHE A 103 -5.01 6.91 -19.02
N TRP A 104 -5.54 7.35 -17.89
CA TRP A 104 -4.95 8.41 -17.09
C TRP A 104 -3.65 8.00 -16.40
N THR A 105 -3.59 6.79 -15.83
CA THR A 105 -2.34 6.30 -15.20
C THR A 105 -1.24 6.07 -16.23
N LYS A 106 -1.60 5.63 -17.45
CA LYS A 106 -0.64 5.50 -18.56
C LYS A 106 -0.14 6.85 -19.03
N LEU A 107 -1.05 7.83 -19.22
CA LEU A 107 -0.70 9.17 -19.68
C LEU A 107 0.20 9.91 -18.69
N PHE A 108 -0.11 9.85 -17.39
CA PHE A 108 0.66 10.52 -16.35
C PHE A 108 1.76 9.65 -15.73
N ARG A 109 1.98 8.43 -16.23
CA ARG A 109 2.99 7.47 -15.72
C ARG A 109 2.90 7.27 -14.20
N VAL A 110 1.69 7.22 -13.66
CA VAL A 110 1.46 7.06 -12.23
C VAL A 110 1.95 5.68 -11.79
N LYS A 111 2.93 5.69 -10.91
CA LYS A 111 3.49 4.49 -10.27
C LYS A 111 3.24 4.60 -8.77
N GLY A 112 2.89 3.48 -8.15
CA GLY A 112 2.73 3.39 -6.71
C GLY A 112 3.72 2.41 -6.08
N ASP A 113 4.36 2.83 -5.01
CA ASP A 113 5.13 1.89 -4.19
C ASP A 113 4.17 0.92 -3.49
N TYR A 114 4.53 -0.32 -3.51
CA TYR A 114 3.83 -1.39 -2.83
C TYR A 114 4.85 -2.17 -2.00
N ASN A 115 4.93 -1.86 -0.71
CA ASN A 115 5.87 -2.51 0.19
C ASN A 115 5.11 -3.51 1.06
N ILE A 116 5.51 -4.76 1.03
CA ILE A 116 5.03 -5.82 1.94
C ILE A 116 5.78 -5.61 3.25
N ILE A 117 5.13 -4.92 4.19
CA ILE A 117 5.74 -4.44 5.44
C ILE A 117 5.83 -5.56 6.48
N LYS A 118 4.74 -6.32 6.61
CA LYS A 118 4.64 -7.46 7.52
C LYS A 118 3.76 -8.52 6.89
N LEU A 119 4.26 -9.73 6.85
CA LEU A 119 3.58 -10.91 6.33
C LEU A 119 3.69 -12.00 7.39
N ASP A 120 2.61 -12.69 7.69
CA ASP A 120 2.68 -13.84 8.59
C ASP A 120 3.24 -15.08 7.87
N GLU A 121 3.77 -16.02 8.65
CA GLU A 121 4.42 -17.23 8.13
C GLU A 121 3.46 -18.13 7.34
N SER A 122 2.17 -18.08 7.64
CA SER A 122 1.13 -18.84 6.95
C SER A 122 0.61 -18.17 5.68
N TYR A 123 1.09 -16.95 5.36
CA TYR A 123 0.59 -16.13 4.24
C TYR A 123 -0.92 -15.86 4.32
N ALA A 124 -1.50 -15.86 5.54
CA ALA A 124 -2.91 -15.58 5.77
C ALA A 124 -3.22 -14.08 5.90
N HIS A 125 -2.27 -13.29 6.43
CA HIS A 125 -2.44 -11.87 6.69
C HIS A 125 -1.22 -11.07 6.26
N VAL A 126 -1.45 -9.85 5.73
CA VAL A 126 -0.36 -8.97 5.30
C VAL A 126 -0.67 -7.50 5.55
N LEU A 127 0.34 -6.74 5.93
CA LEU A 127 0.35 -5.28 5.98
C LEU A 127 1.12 -4.77 4.77
N VAL A 128 0.48 -3.94 3.97
CA VAL A 128 1.05 -3.35 2.76
C VAL A 128 0.92 -1.84 2.81
N GLY A 129 1.96 -1.12 2.39
CA GLY A 129 1.91 0.34 2.38
C GLY A 129 2.91 1.00 1.45
N SER A 130 2.76 2.32 1.30
CA SER A 130 3.66 3.17 0.52
C SER A 130 4.68 3.88 1.40
N ASN A 131 5.89 4.16 0.87
CA ASN A 131 6.95 4.84 1.59
C ASN A 131 6.55 6.23 2.10
N ASN A 132 5.63 6.91 1.42
CA ASN A 132 5.12 8.21 1.83
C ASN A 132 4.03 8.16 2.92
N ARG A 133 3.70 6.96 3.45
CA ARG A 133 2.66 6.68 4.48
C ARG A 133 1.25 7.14 4.09
N LYS A 134 0.98 7.42 2.83
CA LYS A 134 -0.35 7.85 2.35
C LYS A 134 -1.26 6.69 1.95
N SER A 135 -0.70 5.49 1.78
CA SER A 135 -1.44 4.29 1.41
C SER A 135 -1.07 3.16 2.35
N LEU A 136 -2.08 2.49 2.90
CA LEU A 136 -1.94 1.36 3.82
C LEU A 136 -3.14 0.44 3.64
N TRP A 137 -2.88 -0.86 3.63
CA TRP A 137 -3.89 -1.93 3.63
C TRP A 137 -3.50 -3.02 4.61
N ILE A 138 -4.45 -3.50 5.37
CA ILE A 138 -4.40 -4.77 6.08
C ILE A 138 -5.21 -5.75 5.23
N LEU A 139 -4.55 -6.78 4.71
CA LEU A 139 -5.18 -7.77 3.85
C LEU A 139 -5.24 -9.13 4.55
N SER A 140 -6.26 -9.91 4.23
CA SER A 140 -6.45 -11.29 4.70
C SER A 140 -6.83 -12.21 3.54
N ARG A 141 -6.55 -13.51 3.68
CA ARG A 141 -7.04 -14.55 2.75
C ARG A 141 -8.52 -14.81 2.88
N THR A 142 -9.13 -14.40 3.97
CA THR A 142 -10.57 -14.49 4.20
C THR A 142 -11.19 -13.09 4.36
N PRO A 143 -12.49 -12.90 4.13
CA PRO A 143 -13.16 -11.61 4.35
C PRO A 143 -13.30 -11.25 5.84
N TYR A 144 -12.66 -12.00 6.71
CA TYR A 144 -12.66 -11.82 8.15
C TYR A 144 -11.23 -11.88 8.71
N MET A 145 -10.99 -11.11 9.76
CA MET A 145 -9.78 -11.13 10.58
C MET A 145 -10.20 -10.92 12.04
N ASP A 146 -9.64 -11.69 12.97
CA ASP A 146 -9.91 -11.46 14.39
C ASP A 146 -9.38 -10.11 14.86
N GLU A 147 -10.08 -9.50 15.83
CA GLU A 147 -9.79 -8.14 16.29
C GLU A 147 -8.41 -8.01 16.95
N SER A 148 -7.92 -9.07 17.59
CA SER A 148 -6.59 -9.07 18.22
C SER A 148 -5.47 -9.01 17.17
N THR A 149 -5.59 -9.78 16.11
CA THR A 149 -4.69 -9.77 14.96
C THR A 149 -4.75 -8.42 14.23
N LYS A 150 -5.95 -7.92 13.93
CA LYS A 150 -6.13 -6.60 13.30
C LYS A 150 -5.48 -5.50 14.13
N LYS A 151 -5.71 -5.50 15.45
CA LYS A 151 -5.10 -4.55 16.35
C LYS A 151 -3.57 -4.61 16.33
N ALA A 152 -2.98 -5.81 16.33
CA ALA A 152 -1.53 -5.97 16.27
C ALA A 152 -0.93 -5.38 14.97
N TYR A 153 -1.62 -5.52 13.84
CA TYR A 153 -1.23 -4.92 12.56
C TYR A 153 -1.38 -3.39 12.58
N LEU A 154 -2.45 -2.86 13.15
CA LEU A 154 -2.65 -1.41 13.32
C LEU A 154 -1.60 -0.80 14.25
N ASP A 155 -1.31 -1.43 15.40
CA ASP A 155 -0.29 -0.96 16.33
C ASP A 155 1.11 -0.95 15.68
N TYR A 156 1.40 -1.95 14.85
CA TYR A 156 2.65 -1.97 14.08
C TYR A 156 2.71 -0.85 13.04
N ALA A 157 1.62 -0.62 12.31
CA ALA A 157 1.53 0.48 11.35
C ALA A 157 1.70 1.85 12.02
N LYS A 158 1.11 2.04 13.21
CA LYS A 158 1.27 3.27 14.01
C LYS A 158 2.73 3.54 14.37
N LYS A 159 3.50 2.50 14.74
CA LYS A 159 4.95 2.62 15.02
C LYS A 159 5.76 3.06 13.80
N LEU A 160 5.24 2.80 12.60
CA LEU A 160 5.84 3.19 11.32
C LEU A 160 5.34 4.56 10.81
N ASN A 161 4.67 5.33 11.67
CA ASN A 161 4.15 6.67 11.39
C ASN A 161 3.00 6.71 10.36
N PHE A 162 2.20 5.64 10.23
CA PHE A 162 0.94 5.72 9.52
C PHE A 162 -0.14 6.35 10.39
N ASP A 163 -0.99 7.20 9.80
CA ASP A 163 -2.16 7.79 10.47
C ASP A 163 -3.31 6.77 10.50
N ILE A 164 -3.24 5.85 11.46
CA ILE A 164 -4.23 4.77 11.60
C ILE A 164 -5.62 5.28 12.02
N SER A 165 -5.76 6.53 12.49
CA SER A 165 -7.06 7.10 12.85
C SER A 165 -7.98 7.27 11.63
N LYS A 166 -7.42 7.25 10.42
CA LYS A 166 -8.12 7.36 9.15
C LYS A 166 -8.41 6.02 8.48
N MET A 167 -8.01 4.91 9.10
CA MET A 167 -8.32 3.59 8.55
C MET A 167 -9.82 3.34 8.51
N VAL A 168 -10.28 2.75 7.41
CA VAL A 168 -11.68 2.39 7.19
C VAL A 168 -11.77 0.89 6.99
N ASP A 169 -12.62 0.26 7.79
CA ASP A 169 -12.89 -1.18 7.69
C ASP A 169 -13.83 -1.48 6.53
N SER A 170 -13.55 -2.58 5.84
CA SER A 170 -14.42 -3.10 4.78
C SER A 170 -15.67 -3.78 5.34
N LYS A 171 -16.73 -3.78 4.54
CA LYS A 171 -18.00 -4.45 4.82
C LYS A 171 -18.21 -5.57 3.78
N PHE A 172 -17.71 -6.74 4.09
CA PHE A 172 -17.94 -7.96 3.28
C PHE A 172 -19.24 -8.64 3.67
#